data_8af8b0fa085b457663b780bbf54b47b8
#
_entry.id   8af8b0fa085b457663b780bbf54b47b8
#
_cell.length_a   1.000
_cell.length_b   1.000
_cell.length_c   1.000
_cell.angle_alpha   90.00
_cell.angle_beta   90.00
_cell.angle_gamma   90.00
#
_symmetry.space_group_name_H-M   'P 1'
#
loop_
_entity.id
_entity.type
_entity.pdbx_description
1 polymer ?
#
loop_
_entity_poly.entity_id
_entity_poly.type
_entity_poly.pdbx_seq_one_letter_code
_entity_poly.pdbx_strand_id
1 'polypeptide(L)'
;YRGVMMGFFDFEFKMDDIKKHQPPLQKLNKVIDWEIFRPMLESALLNKNKAKSGRPPFDKLLMFKIIILQRYFNISDDQTEFQIKDRLSFMDFLNLELSDKIPDAKTIWFFKDQLCKKGLTEKLFDLFTVTLNSKGIIAKEGSMVDASFVDVPKQRNNREDNAIIKKGAVPISLAKNKNKLAQKDTDAR
;
A
#
# COMPACT_ATOMS: atom_id res chain seq x y z
N TYR A 1 -20.67 35.63 0.32
CA TYR A 1 -19.40 35.03 -0.19
C TYR A 1 -18.32 36.11 -0.10
N ARG A 2 -17.46 36.06 0.93
CA ARG A 2 -16.22 36.83 0.95
C ARG A 2 -15.25 36.13 0.00
N GLY A 3 -14.97 36.74 -1.15
CA GLY A 3 -13.85 36.32 -1.98
C GLY A 3 -12.57 36.56 -1.18
N VAL A 4 -12.03 35.47 -0.63
CA VAL A 4 -10.70 35.50 0.00
C VAL A 4 -9.72 35.61 -1.15
N MET A 5 -9.15 36.82 -1.35
CA MET A 5 -7.97 36.98 -2.19
C MET A 5 -6.84 36.21 -1.49
N MET A 6 -6.38 35.12 -2.10
CA MET A 6 -5.19 34.42 -1.64
C MET A 6 -4.01 35.39 -1.74
N GLY A 7 -3.39 35.69 -0.58
CA GLY A 7 -2.17 36.46 -0.52
C GLY A 7 -1.00 35.71 -1.13
N PHE A 8 0.00 36.42 -1.61
CA PHE A 8 1.18 35.82 -2.27
C PHE A 8 1.93 34.79 -1.39
N PHE A 9 1.85 34.93 -0.07
CA PHE A 9 2.53 34.08 0.91
C PHE A 9 1.59 33.07 1.61
N ASP A 10 0.31 33.02 1.27
CA ASP A 10 -0.66 32.14 1.98
C ASP A 10 -0.29 30.66 1.85
N PHE A 11 0.30 30.27 0.72
CA PHE A 11 0.79 28.91 0.51
C PHE A 11 1.97 28.58 1.43
N GLU A 12 2.94 29.49 1.55
CA GLU A 12 4.12 29.31 2.41
C GLU A 12 3.70 29.23 3.89
N PHE A 13 2.83 30.12 4.34
CA PHE A 13 2.27 30.07 5.69
C PHE A 13 1.55 28.77 5.97
N LYS A 14 0.79 28.24 5.00
CA LYS A 14 0.09 26.98 5.15
C LYS A 14 1.05 25.79 5.21
N MET A 15 2.09 25.80 4.40
CA MET A 15 3.14 24.78 4.44
C MET A 15 3.91 24.80 5.77
N ASP A 16 4.23 25.97 6.29
CA ASP A 16 4.89 26.12 7.58
C ASP A 16 4.01 25.63 8.73
N ASP A 17 2.70 25.89 8.67
CA ASP A 17 1.75 25.39 9.65
C ASP A 17 1.67 23.85 9.62
N ILE A 18 1.61 23.24 8.43
CA ILE A 18 1.68 21.78 8.28
C ILE A 18 2.98 21.23 8.87
N LYS A 19 4.12 21.87 8.62
CA LYS A 19 5.43 21.46 9.15
C LYS A 19 5.51 21.55 10.67
N LYS A 20 4.89 22.55 11.28
CA LYS A 20 4.83 22.70 12.75
C LYS A 20 4.11 21.53 13.41
N HIS A 21 3.05 21.01 12.82
CA HIS A 21 2.28 19.88 13.35
C HIS A 21 2.99 18.54 13.20
N GLN A 22 4.14 18.48 12.52
CA GLN A 22 4.95 17.28 12.28
C GLN A 22 4.13 16.02 11.94
N PRO A 23 3.39 16.02 10.82
CA PRO A 23 2.60 14.86 10.44
C PRO A 23 3.49 13.62 10.31
N PRO A 24 2.94 12.41 10.47
CA PRO A 24 3.72 11.16 10.48
C PRO A 24 4.65 10.99 9.26
N LEU A 25 4.21 11.43 8.09
CA LEU A 25 5.00 11.38 6.86
C LEU A 25 6.26 12.25 6.91
N GLN A 26 6.18 13.43 7.54
CA GLN A 26 7.36 14.30 7.70
C GLN A 26 8.37 13.72 8.68
N LYS A 27 7.88 13.05 9.76
CA LYS A 27 8.78 12.30 10.66
C LYS A 27 9.52 11.21 9.90
N LEU A 28 8.83 10.50 9.01
CA LEU A 28 9.41 9.47 8.17
C LEU A 28 10.49 10.05 7.24
N ASN A 29 10.24 11.21 6.60
CA ASN A 29 11.23 11.90 5.77
C ASN A 29 12.48 12.34 6.54
N LYS A 30 12.34 12.74 7.81
CA LYS A 30 13.48 13.14 8.65
C LYS A 30 14.35 11.98 9.07
N VAL A 31 13.77 10.81 9.22
CA VAL A 31 14.45 9.63 9.77
C VAL A 31 15.10 8.80 8.68
N ILE A 32 14.45 8.69 7.52
CA ILE A 32 14.92 7.84 6.41
C ILE A 32 15.75 8.68 5.45
N ASP A 33 16.99 8.24 5.22
CA ASP A 33 17.75 8.66 4.07
C ASP A 33 17.26 7.87 2.84
N TRP A 34 16.41 8.51 2.04
CA TRP A 34 15.80 7.88 0.86
C TRP A 34 16.81 7.55 -0.24
N GLU A 35 17.96 8.24 -0.29
CA GLU A 35 18.97 8.03 -1.33
C GLU A 35 19.60 6.62 -1.25
N ILE A 36 19.54 5.95 -0.11
CA ILE A 36 20.01 4.56 0.02
C ILE A 36 19.29 3.57 -0.92
N PHE A 37 18.05 3.89 -1.34
CA PHE A 37 17.25 3.05 -2.24
C PHE A 37 17.60 3.29 -3.71
N ARG A 38 18.15 4.46 -4.04
CA ARG A 38 18.40 4.88 -5.43
C ARG A 38 19.28 3.90 -6.21
N PRO A 39 20.42 3.41 -5.70
CA PRO A 39 21.27 2.48 -6.47
C PRO A 39 20.53 1.20 -6.87
N MET A 40 19.71 0.64 -5.97
CA MET A 40 18.93 -0.56 -6.23
C MET A 40 17.84 -0.30 -7.28
N LEU A 41 17.13 0.83 -7.16
CA LEU A 41 16.10 1.23 -8.10
C LEU A 41 16.64 1.51 -9.50
N GLU A 42 17.79 2.17 -9.59
CA GLU A 42 18.42 2.53 -10.86
C GLU A 42 19.01 1.34 -11.58
N SER A 43 19.77 0.51 -10.87
CA SER A 43 20.44 -0.67 -11.47
C SER A 43 19.45 -1.65 -12.05
N ALA A 44 18.35 -1.90 -11.35
CA ALA A 44 17.38 -2.90 -11.75
C ALA A 44 16.33 -2.39 -12.75
N LEU A 45 16.05 -1.10 -12.76
CA LEU A 45 15.07 -0.48 -13.65
C LEU A 45 15.72 0.29 -14.81
N LEU A 46 16.93 -0.09 -15.18
CA LEU A 46 17.60 0.47 -16.37
C LEU A 46 16.77 0.16 -17.63
N ASN A 47 16.23 1.19 -18.25
CA ASN A 47 15.68 1.09 -19.60
C ASN A 47 16.83 1.00 -20.60
N LYS A 48 17.17 -0.21 -21.02
CA LYS A 48 18.20 -0.46 -22.07
C LYS A 48 17.83 0.18 -23.41
N ASN A 49 16.56 0.44 -23.65
CA ASN A 49 16.04 1.05 -24.86
C ASN A 49 15.53 2.48 -24.58
N LYS A 50 16.43 3.40 -24.28
CA LYS A 50 16.10 4.83 -24.32
C LYS A 50 15.92 5.21 -25.80
N ALA A 51 14.71 5.12 -26.33
CA ALA A 51 14.36 5.90 -27.50
C ALA A 51 14.64 7.37 -27.19
N LYS A 52 15.36 8.07 -28.08
CA LYS A 52 15.70 9.50 -27.91
C LYS A 52 14.49 10.43 -27.93
N SER A 53 13.29 9.88 -28.12
CA SER A 53 12.02 10.59 -28.28
C SER A 53 11.01 10.07 -27.25
N GLY A 54 10.28 10.96 -26.59
CA GLY A 54 9.23 10.65 -25.65
C GLY A 54 9.32 11.44 -24.33
N ARG A 55 8.25 11.37 -23.51
CA ARG A 55 8.23 11.98 -22.19
C ARG A 55 9.27 11.32 -21.26
N PRO A 56 10.10 12.10 -20.56
CA PRO A 56 11.03 11.53 -19.59
C PRO A 56 10.25 10.79 -18.49
N PRO A 57 10.75 9.62 -18.05
CA PRO A 57 10.14 8.88 -16.96
C PRO A 57 10.23 9.67 -15.65
N PHE A 58 9.29 9.43 -14.76
CA PHE A 58 9.36 9.95 -13.39
C PHE A 58 10.60 9.40 -12.66
N ASP A 59 11.11 10.18 -11.72
CA ASP A 59 12.20 9.72 -10.86
C ASP A 59 11.76 8.44 -10.11
N LYS A 60 12.63 7.43 -10.12
CA LYS A 60 12.36 6.12 -9.54
C LYS A 60 12.22 6.18 -8.03
N LEU A 61 12.98 7.09 -7.40
CA LEU A 61 12.88 7.31 -5.97
C LEU A 61 11.55 7.96 -5.59
N LEU A 62 11.10 8.94 -6.37
CA LEU A 62 9.75 9.53 -6.23
C LEU A 62 8.69 8.44 -6.33
N MET A 63 8.76 7.58 -7.35
CA MET A 63 7.81 6.49 -7.53
C MET A 63 7.82 5.49 -6.37
N PHE A 64 8.99 5.20 -5.81
CA PHE A 64 9.12 4.35 -4.63
C PHE A 64 8.48 5.00 -3.39
N LYS A 65 8.72 6.30 -3.15
CA LYS A 65 8.06 7.05 -2.07
C LYS A 65 6.54 7.05 -2.21
N ILE A 66 6.02 7.15 -3.44
CA ILE A 66 4.58 7.04 -3.71
C ILE A 66 4.05 5.66 -3.29
N ILE A 67 4.78 4.56 -3.58
CA ILE A 67 4.36 3.22 -3.14
C ILE A 67 4.35 3.12 -1.61
N ILE A 68 5.35 3.65 -0.92
CA ILE A 68 5.37 3.66 0.54
C ILE A 68 4.17 4.44 1.10
N LEU A 69 3.89 5.63 0.54
CA LEU A 69 2.72 6.42 0.92
C LEU A 69 1.41 5.66 0.68
N GLN A 70 1.28 5.02 -0.47
CA GLN A 70 0.12 4.21 -0.83
C GLN A 70 -0.11 3.07 0.17
N ARG A 71 0.95 2.38 0.56
CA ARG A 71 0.89 1.29 1.54
C ARG A 71 0.59 1.79 2.94
N TYR A 72 1.20 2.90 3.34
CA TYR A 72 0.99 3.50 4.65
C TYR A 72 -0.48 3.89 4.89
N PHE A 73 -1.16 4.43 3.87
CA PHE A 73 -2.57 4.82 3.94
C PHE A 73 -3.55 3.77 3.42
N ASN A 74 -3.04 2.63 2.93
CA ASN A 74 -3.84 1.55 2.36
C ASN A 74 -4.86 2.03 1.31
N ILE A 75 -4.39 2.83 0.35
CA ILE A 75 -5.21 3.42 -0.72
C ILE A 75 -4.94 2.79 -2.08
N SER A 76 -5.93 2.83 -2.98
CA SER A 76 -5.82 2.33 -4.35
C SER A 76 -4.94 3.23 -5.23
N ASP A 77 -4.60 2.78 -6.44
CA ASP A 77 -3.79 3.58 -7.38
C ASP A 77 -4.51 4.87 -7.77
N ASP A 78 -5.81 4.81 -8.07
CA ASP A 78 -6.63 5.98 -8.39
C ASP A 78 -6.74 6.94 -7.22
N GLN A 79 -6.94 6.41 -6.02
CA GLN A 79 -6.98 7.22 -4.81
C GLN A 79 -5.61 7.84 -4.50
N THR A 80 -4.52 7.16 -4.81
CA THR A 80 -3.17 7.69 -4.62
C THR A 80 -2.95 8.91 -5.51
N GLU A 81 -3.27 8.83 -6.80
CA GLU A 81 -3.18 9.96 -7.72
C GLU A 81 -4.03 11.13 -7.23
N PHE A 82 -5.30 10.87 -6.88
CA PHE A 82 -6.21 11.89 -6.39
C PHE A 82 -5.70 12.58 -5.10
N GLN A 83 -5.29 11.78 -4.11
CA GLN A 83 -4.87 12.32 -2.82
C GLN A 83 -3.54 13.05 -2.86
N ILE A 84 -2.63 12.71 -3.77
CA ILE A 84 -1.40 13.48 -3.98
C ILE A 84 -1.76 14.89 -4.51
N LYS A 85 -2.77 15.01 -5.38
CA LYS A 85 -3.25 16.29 -5.90
C LYS A 85 -3.99 17.12 -4.86
N ASP A 86 -4.70 16.46 -3.94
CA ASP A 86 -5.59 17.10 -2.96
C ASP A 86 -4.85 17.51 -1.68
N ARG A 87 -3.81 16.78 -1.26
CA ARG A 87 -3.15 16.94 0.04
C ARG A 87 -1.76 17.54 -0.06
N LEU A 88 -1.61 18.75 0.43
CA LEU A 88 -0.30 19.40 0.54
C LEU A 88 0.72 18.59 1.36
N SER A 89 0.28 17.88 2.39
CA SER A 89 1.16 17.02 3.20
C SER A 89 1.74 15.83 2.41
N PHE A 90 1.03 15.35 1.39
CA PHE A 90 1.53 14.30 0.50
C PHE A 90 2.55 14.88 -0.48
N MET A 91 2.27 16.05 -1.04
CA MET A 91 3.20 16.76 -1.91
C MET A 91 4.51 17.09 -1.18
N ASP A 92 4.42 17.61 0.04
CA ASP A 92 5.59 17.89 0.89
C ASP A 92 6.40 16.61 1.18
N PHE A 93 5.74 15.50 1.53
CA PHE A 93 6.42 14.22 1.71
C PHE A 93 7.17 13.76 0.46
N LEU A 94 6.59 13.96 -0.71
CA LEU A 94 7.15 13.59 -2.00
C LEU A 94 8.15 14.60 -2.55
N ASN A 95 8.34 15.75 -1.90
CA ASN A 95 9.12 16.90 -2.36
C ASN A 95 8.63 17.41 -3.74
N LEU A 96 7.32 17.49 -3.92
CA LEU A 96 6.68 18.00 -5.12
C LEU A 96 6.22 19.44 -4.91
N GLU A 97 6.41 20.26 -5.93
CA GLU A 97 5.82 21.60 -6.03
C GLU A 97 4.42 21.55 -6.63
N LEU A 98 3.62 22.61 -6.44
CA LEU A 98 2.26 22.69 -7.00
C LEU A 98 2.21 22.59 -8.53
N SER A 99 3.29 23.01 -9.18
CA SER A 99 3.44 22.95 -10.66
C SER A 99 3.93 21.60 -11.17
N ASP A 100 4.39 20.71 -10.28
CA ASP A 100 4.96 19.46 -10.69
C ASP A 100 3.91 18.49 -11.23
N LYS A 101 4.35 17.69 -12.20
CA LYS A 101 3.50 16.66 -12.76
C LYS A 101 3.43 15.47 -11.80
N ILE A 102 2.21 15.06 -11.50
CA ILE A 102 1.93 13.90 -10.65
C ILE A 102 1.76 12.66 -11.53
N PRO A 103 2.34 11.51 -11.16
CA PRO A 103 2.11 10.24 -11.85
C PRO A 103 0.64 9.84 -11.79
N ASP A 104 0.09 9.39 -12.91
CA ASP A 104 -1.24 8.83 -12.97
C ASP A 104 -1.30 7.39 -12.39
N ALA A 105 -2.51 6.91 -12.12
CA ALA A 105 -2.75 5.59 -11.54
C ALA A 105 -2.12 4.46 -12.38
N LYS A 106 -2.15 4.58 -13.71
CA LYS A 106 -1.54 3.58 -14.61
C LYS A 106 -0.02 3.56 -14.50
N THR A 107 0.60 4.74 -14.37
CA THR A 107 2.06 4.87 -14.17
C THR A 107 2.47 4.25 -12.82
N ILE A 108 1.69 4.49 -11.76
CA ILE A 108 1.92 3.89 -10.43
C ILE A 108 1.80 2.36 -10.52
N TRP A 109 0.73 1.86 -11.12
CA TRP A 109 0.52 0.43 -11.35
C TRP A 109 1.67 -0.22 -12.14
N PHE A 110 2.06 0.41 -13.26
CA PHE A 110 3.13 -0.10 -14.11
C PHE A 110 4.47 -0.18 -13.37
N PHE A 111 4.78 0.82 -12.55
CA PHE A 111 6.00 0.81 -11.76
C PHE A 111 6.00 -0.33 -10.72
N LYS A 112 4.87 -0.58 -10.04
CA LYS A 112 4.72 -1.74 -9.13
C LYS A 112 4.90 -3.07 -9.86
N ASP A 113 4.28 -3.23 -11.02
CA ASP A 113 4.43 -4.43 -11.85
C ASP A 113 5.89 -4.68 -12.24
N GLN A 114 6.62 -3.62 -12.58
CA GLN A 114 8.05 -3.69 -12.88
C GLN A 114 8.88 -4.14 -11.68
N LEU A 115 8.60 -3.62 -10.49
CA LEU A 115 9.27 -4.04 -9.25
C LEU A 115 9.01 -5.52 -8.96
N CYS A 116 7.76 -5.97 -9.10
CA CYS A 116 7.39 -7.38 -8.92
C CYS A 116 8.09 -8.29 -9.91
N LYS A 117 8.04 -7.98 -11.21
CA LYS A 117 8.68 -8.79 -12.27
C LYS A 117 10.18 -8.93 -12.10
N LYS A 118 10.82 -7.98 -11.45
CA LYS A 118 12.27 -7.99 -11.17
C LYS A 118 12.65 -8.52 -9.79
N GLY A 119 11.67 -8.95 -9.00
CA GLY A 119 11.89 -9.47 -7.64
C GLY A 119 12.50 -8.42 -6.70
N LEU A 120 12.21 -7.13 -6.93
CA LEU A 120 12.76 -6.03 -6.14
C LEU A 120 11.92 -5.70 -4.92
N THR A 121 10.66 -6.07 -4.93
CA THR A 121 9.71 -5.70 -3.87
C THR A 121 10.19 -6.17 -2.50
N GLU A 122 10.60 -7.44 -2.38
CA GLU A 122 11.12 -8.00 -1.13
C GLU A 122 12.43 -7.32 -0.71
N LYS A 123 13.37 -7.17 -1.63
CA LYS A 123 14.68 -6.55 -1.33
C LYS A 123 14.55 -5.10 -0.86
N LEU A 124 13.65 -4.33 -1.47
CA LEU A 124 13.36 -2.95 -1.06
C LEU A 124 12.67 -2.91 0.29
N PHE A 125 11.77 -3.86 0.56
CA PHE A 125 11.10 -3.99 1.85
C PHE A 125 12.07 -4.36 2.96
N ASP A 126 12.96 -5.30 2.71
CA ASP A 126 13.99 -5.71 3.68
C ASP A 126 14.93 -4.54 4.01
N LEU A 127 15.42 -3.83 2.97
CA LEU A 127 16.25 -2.65 3.17
C LEU A 127 15.51 -1.56 3.95
N PHE A 128 14.22 -1.34 3.67
CA PHE A 128 13.38 -0.40 4.39
C PHE A 128 13.23 -0.80 5.87
N THR A 129 12.94 -2.07 6.13
CA THR A 129 12.79 -2.62 7.47
C THR A 129 14.10 -2.53 8.28
N VAL A 130 15.23 -2.88 7.66
CA VAL A 130 16.57 -2.74 8.29
C VAL A 130 16.84 -1.27 8.62
N THR A 131 16.50 -0.35 7.72
CA THR A 131 16.68 1.10 7.96
C THR A 131 15.83 1.58 9.12
N LEU A 132 14.56 1.19 9.22
CA LEU A 132 13.67 1.56 10.33
C LEU A 132 14.16 0.96 11.65
N ASN A 133 14.63 -0.30 11.65
CA ASN A 133 15.19 -0.98 12.82
C ASN A 133 16.45 -0.26 13.33
N SER A 134 17.35 0.12 12.44
CA SER A 134 18.59 0.83 12.81
C SER A 134 18.32 2.19 13.44
N LYS A 135 17.17 2.80 13.15
CA LYS A 135 16.72 4.08 13.74
C LYS A 135 15.82 3.88 14.98
N GLY A 136 15.61 2.65 15.42
CA GLY A 136 14.81 2.34 16.61
C GLY A 136 13.30 2.61 16.47
N ILE A 137 12.78 2.66 15.24
CA ILE A 137 11.37 2.98 14.99
C ILE A 137 10.50 1.74 15.12
N ILE A 138 11.04 0.56 14.81
CA ILE A 138 10.33 -0.71 14.98
C ILE A 138 10.62 -1.24 16.39
N ALA A 139 9.57 -1.52 17.14
CA ALA A 139 9.68 -2.14 18.44
C ALA A 139 10.33 -3.53 18.30
N LYS A 140 11.41 -3.76 19.04
CA LYS A 140 12.16 -5.03 18.98
C LYS A 140 11.48 -6.17 19.75
N GLU A 141 10.50 -5.87 20.60
CA GLU A 141 9.80 -6.83 21.44
C GLU A 141 8.30 -6.62 21.35
N GLY A 142 7.58 -7.73 21.13
CA GLY A 142 6.13 -7.79 21.10
C GLY A 142 5.54 -7.73 19.67
N SER A 143 5.32 -8.90 19.07
CA SER A 143 4.38 -8.99 17.97
C SER A 143 2.96 -8.95 18.54
N MET A 144 2.19 -7.89 18.26
CA MET A 144 0.74 -7.97 18.40
C MET A 144 0.23 -8.89 17.31
N VAL A 145 -0.09 -10.12 17.66
CA VAL A 145 -0.89 -11.00 16.83
C VAL A 145 -2.33 -10.60 17.09
N ASP A 146 -2.87 -9.70 16.26
CA ASP A 146 -4.29 -9.43 16.25
C ASP A 146 -4.98 -10.57 15.49
N ALA A 147 -5.71 -11.40 16.23
CA ALA A 147 -6.55 -12.42 15.66
C ALA A 147 -7.77 -11.75 15.03
N SER A 148 -7.68 -11.42 13.75
CA SER A 148 -8.85 -11.01 13.00
C SER A 148 -9.76 -12.21 12.79
N PHE A 149 -10.95 -12.17 13.41
CA PHE A 149 -12.00 -13.15 13.11
C PHE A 149 -12.51 -12.90 11.69
N VAL A 150 -12.14 -13.79 10.79
CA VAL A 150 -12.78 -13.82 9.47
C VAL A 150 -14.07 -14.59 9.64
N ASP A 151 -15.20 -13.91 9.50
CA ASP A 151 -16.51 -14.56 9.47
C ASP A 151 -16.55 -15.57 8.34
N VAL A 152 -16.40 -16.85 8.67
CA VAL A 152 -16.57 -17.92 7.72
C VAL A 152 -18.04 -18.00 7.31
N PRO A 153 -18.38 -17.99 6.02
CA PRO A 153 -19.77 -18.09 5.59
C PRO A 153 -20.41 -19.33 6.19
N LYS A 154 -21.39 -19.12 7.07
CA LYS A 154 -22.12 -20.22 7.73
C LYS A 154 -22.89 -21.01 6.66
N GLN A 155 -22.43 -22.20 6.35
CA GLN A 155 -23.17 -23.13 5.47
C GLN A 155 -24.39 -23.65 6.22
N ARG A 156 -25.57 -23.17 5.82
CA ARG A 156 -26.84 -23.69 6.37
C ARG A 156 -27.20 -24.98 5.63
N ASN A 157 -27.49 -26.04 6.41
CA ASN A 157 -28.01 -27.28 5.87
C ASN A 157 -29.52 -27.21 5.70
N ASN A 158 -30.02 -27.96 4.73
CA ASN A 158 -31.43 -28.24 4.62
C ASN A 158 -31.88 -29.22 5.74
N ARG A 159 -33.17 -29.22 6.07
CA ARG A 159 -33.70 -30.15 7.09
C ARG A 159 -33.41 -31.62 6.80
N GLU A 160 -33.43 -31.99 5.52
CA GLU A 160 -33.11 -33.34 5.04
C GLU A 160 -31.65 -33.69 5.24
N ASP A 161 -30.73 -32.80 4.88
CA ASP A 161 -29.29 -32.99 5.09
C ASP A 161 -28.97 -33.13 6.60
N ASN A 162 -29.65 -32.36 7.46
CA ASN A 162 -29.49 -32.47 8.92
C ASN A 162 -29.96 -33.82 9.45
N ALA A 163 -31.05 -34.37 8.90
CA ALA A 163 -31.54 -35.69 9.29
C ALA A 163 -30.57 -36.83 8.92
N ILE A 164 -29.88 -36.69 7.78
CA ILE A 164 -28.86 -37.61 7.31
C ILE A 164 -27.61 -37.53 8.19
N ILE A 165 -27.16 -36.35 8.49
CA ILE A 165 -25.97 -36.07 9.35
C ILE A 165 -26.22 -36.62 10.77
N LYS A 166 -27.40 -36.42 11.34
CA LYS A 166 -27.77 -36.98 12.66
C LYS A 166 -27.73 -38.49 12.72
N LYS A 167 -27.88 -39.15 11.59
CA LYS A 167 -27.77 -40.60 11.45
C LYS A 167 -26.31 -41.07 11.18
N GLY A 168 -25.34 -40.17 11.21
CA GLY A 168 -23.92 -40.45 10.98
C GLY A 168 -23.55 -40.65 9.51
N ALA A 169 -24.44 -40.27 8.58
CA ALA A 169 -24.19 -40.38 7.14
C ALA A 169 -23.88 -39.02 6.49
N VAL A 170 -23.13 -39.05 5.40
CA VAL A 170 -22.78 -37.83 4.64
C VAL A 170 -23.81 -37.62 3.53
N PRO A 171 -24.50 -36.44 3.48
CA PRO A 171 -25.44 -36.14 2.41
C PRO A 171 -24.79 -36.18 1.02
N ILE A 172 -25.49 -36.66 0.02
CA ILE A 172 -25.01 -36.78 -1.37
C ILE A 172 -24.63 -35.39 -1.94
N SER A 173 -25.33 -34.34 -1.52
CA SER A 173 -25.06 -32.93 -1.87
C SER A 173 -23.66 -32.48 -1.44
N LEU A 174 -23.17 -32.98 -0.31
CA LEU A 174 -21.84 -32.67 0.23
C LEU A 174 -20.78 -33.62 -0.32
N ALA A 175 -21.09 -34.89 -0.53
CA ALA A 175 -20.18 -35.91 -1.06
C ALA A 175 -19.67 -35.55 -2.47
N LYS A 176 -20.50 -34.88 -3.28
CA LYS A 176 -20.12 -34.42 -4.63
C LYS A 176 -19.11 -33.28 -4.67
N ASN A 177 -18.93 -32.58 -3.56
CA ASN A 177 -18.02 -31.41 -3.52
C ASN A 177 -17.04 -31.56 -2.36
N LYS A 178 -15.84 -32.07 -2.65
CA LYS A 178 -14.77 -32.28 -1.66
C LYS A 178 -14.39 -31.04 -0.85
N ASN A 179 -14.42 -29.85 -1.47
CA ASN A 179 -14.08 -28.61 -0.79
C ASN A 179 -15.16 -28.22 0.22
N LYS A 180 -16.44 -28.43 -0.10
CA LYS A 180 -17.53 -28.18 0.84
C LYS A 180 -17.49 -29.18 2.00
N LEU A 181 -17.13 -30.41 1.74
CA LEU A 181 -17.03 -31.43 2.78
C LEU A 181 -15.88 -31.15 3.75
N ALA A 182 -14.72 -30.71 3.23
CA ALA A 182 -13.55 -30.37 4.04
C ALA A 182 -13.76 -29.14 4.95
N GLN A 183 -14.66 -28.26 4.57
CA GLN A 183 -15.01 -27.04 5.35
C GLN A 183 -16.11 -27.29 6.37
N LYS A 184 -16.67 -28.49 6.41
CA LYS A 184 -17.80 -28.80 7.25
C LYS A 184 -17.41 -29.67 8.42
N ASP A 185 -17.72 -29.20 9.62
CA ASP A 185 -17.67 -30.01 10.82
C ASP A 185 -18.91 -30.93 10.85
N THR A 186 -18.70 -32.21 10.57
CA THR A 186 -19.76 -33.25 10.59
C THR A 186 -20.04 -33.73 12.01
N ASP A 187 -19.20 -33.39 12.99
CA ASP A 187 -19.32 -33.84 14.37
C ASP A 187 -19.93 -32.76 15.29
N ALA A 188 -20.13 -31.54 14.79
CA ALA A 188 -20.79 -30.47 15.52
C ALA A 188 -22.26 -30.83 15.82
N ARG A 189 -22.57 -31.07 17.08
CA ARG A 189 -23.90 -31.39 17.61
C ARG A 189 -24.63 -30.13 18.07
#